data_736b154fe6f3471a89e2f89654f26a24
#
_entry.id   736b154fe6f3471a89e2f89654f26a24
#
_cell.length_a   1.000
_cell.length_b   1.000
_cell.length_c   1.000
_cell.angle_alpha   90.00
_cell.angle_beta   90.00
_cell.angle_gamma   90.00
#
_symmetry.space_group_name_H-M   'P 1'
#
loop_
_entity.id
_entity.type
_entity.pdbx_description
1 polymer ?
#
loop_
_entity_poly.entity_id
_entity_poly.type
_entity_poly.pdbx_seq_one_letter_code
_entity_poly.pdbx_strand_id
1 'polypeptide(L)'
;MKPTVEVTETNFETEVLKSNQPVLVGFATGWSLPSMALDGILEEIASESVDFLKVARVKLDHSPNLGLWYGIRCIPTILCFVDGEERIGIFGTTSKEAILSQLNLIFSSLHVPEPASLNQC
;
A
#
# COMPACT_ATOMS: atom_id res chain seq x y z
N MET A 1 -15.53 12.11 5.65
CA MET A 1 -15.03 10.87 5.79
C MET A 1 -13.76 10.70 5.03
N LYS A 2 -12.80 10.03 5.55
CA LYS A 2 -11.59 9.87 4.87
C LYS A 2 -11.63 8.67 3.98
N PRO A 3 -11.20 8.76 2.76
CA PRO A 3 -11.23 7.61 1.87
C PRO A 3 -10.16 6.57 2.21
N THR A 4 -9.17 6.90 3.01
CA THR A 4 -8.17 5.92 3.39
C THR A 4 -8.43 5.41 4.79
N VAL A 5 -7.96 4.20 5.08
CA VAL A 5 -8.15 3.58 6.37
C VAL A 5 -6.81 3.53 7.07
N GLU A 6 -6.77 3.93 8.32
CA GLU A 6 -5.52 3.82 9.07
C GLU A 6 -5.45 2.42 9.67
N VAL A 7 -4.34 1.73 9.44
CA VAL A 7 -4.19 0.36 9.88
C VAL A 7 -3.05 0.25 10.86
N THR A 8 -3.25 -0.52 11.91
CA THR A 8 -2.26 -0.74 12.94
C THR A 8 -2.07 -2.23 13.12
N GLU A 9 -1.21 -2.60 14.06
CA GLU A 9 -0.99 -4.02 14.35
C GLU A 9 -2.28 -4.70 14.78
N THR A 10 -3.19 -3.95 15.37
CA THR A 10 -4.42 -4.51 15.89
C THR A 10 -5.41 -4.88 14.79
N ASN A 11 -5.52 -4.07 13.76
CA ASN A 11 -6.54 -4.31 12.75
C ASN A 11 -6.00 -4.71 11.37
N PHE A 12 -4.70 -4.95 11.26
CA PHE A 12 -4.12 -5.28 9.96
C PHE A 12 -4.74 -6.54 9.36
N GLU A 13 -4.90 -7.54 10.17
CA GLU A 13 -5.45 -8.80 9.67
C GLU A 13 -6.86 -8.60 9.14
N THR A 14 -7.69 -7.93 9.88
CA THR A 14 -9.08 -7.72 9.47
C THR A 14 -9.20 -6.81 8.27
N GLU A 15 -8.47 -5.70 8.29
CA GLU A 15 -8.63 -4.70 7.25
C GLU A 15 -7.89 -5.03 5.97
N VAL A 16 -6.78 -5.74 6.06
CA VAL A 16 -5.95 -6.01 4.91
C VAL A 16 -6.00 -7.47 4.50
N LEU A 17 -5.65 -8.37 5.40
CA LEU A 17 -5.51 -9.76 5.01
C LEU A 17 -6.84 -10.46 4.75
N LYS A 18 -7.87 -10.06 5.43
CA LYS A 18 -9.19 -10.65 5.24
C LYS A 18 -10.11 -9.80 4.37
N SER A 19 -9.57 -8.79 3.71
CA SER A 19 -10.39 -7.92 2.88
C SER A 19 -10.88 -8.64 1.63
N ASN A 20 -12.12 -8.38 1.24
CA ASN A 20 -12.68 -8.92 0.01
C ASN A 20 -12.23 -8.13 -1.20
N GLN A 21 -11.69 -6.95 -1.00
CA GLN A 21 -11.19 -6.11 -2.06
C GLN A 21 -9.68 -6.14 -2.05
N PRO A 22 -9.03 -5.87 -3.17
CA PRO A 22 -7.59 -5.61 -3.14
C PRO A 22 -7.30 -4.43 -2.23
N VAL A 23 -6.19 -4.45 -1.54
CA VAL A 23 -5.83 -3.40 -0.59
C VAL A 23 -4.47 -2.85 -0.95
N LEU A 24 -4.41 -1.54 -1.15
CA LEU A 24 -3.17 -0.85 -1.39
C LEU A 24 -2.73 -0.25 -0.06
N VAL A 25 -1.58 -0.65 0.46
CA VAL A 25 -1.14 -0.24 1.78
C VAL A 25 0.10 0.60 1.67
N GLY A 26 0.04 1.83 2.16
CA GLY A 26 1.21 2.70 2.21
C GLY A 26 1.83 2.65 3.59
N PHE A 27 3.11 2.28 3.65
CA PHE A 27 3.84 2.23 4.91
C PHE A 27 4.74 3.46 4.95
N ALA A 28 4.57 4.29 5.95
CA ALA A 28 5.27 5.57 6.00
C ALA A 28 5.35 6.09 7.42
N THR A 29 6.05 7.20 7.58
CA THR A 29 6.10 7.88 8.88
C THR A 29 5.47 9.24 8.68
N GLY A 30 4.98 9.83 9.73
CA GLY A 30 4.32 11.13 9.61
C GLY A 30 5.28 12.28 9.51
N TRP A 31 6.58 12.05 9.74
CA TRP A 31 7.52 13.14 9.79
C TRP A 31 8.41 13.29 8.55
N SER A 32 8.34 12.41 7.61
CA SER A 32 9.20 12.53 6.44
C SER A 32 8.46 13.20 5.29
N LEU A 33 9.13 14.03 4.53
CA LEU A 33 8.51 14.69 3.39
C LEU A 33 8.03 13.71 2.33
N PRO A 34 8.80 12.68 1.98
CA PRO A 34 8.31 11.71 1.01
C PRO A 34 7.05 11.00 1.48
N SER A 35 6.93 10.75 2.79
CA SER A 35 5.73 10.13 3.34
C SER A 35 4.54 11.06 3.22
N MET A 36 4.75 12.35 3.45
CA MET A 36 3.67 13.32 3.36
C MET A 36 3.20 13.46 1.92
N ALA A 37 4.11 13.41 0.98
CA ALA A 37 3.73 13.46 -0.43
C ALA A 37 2.91 12.24 -0.82
N LEU A 38 3.27 11.08 -0.29
CA LEU A 38 2.53 9.87 -0.58
C LEU A 38 1.10 9.94 -0.05
N ASP A 39 0.91 10.56 1.10
CA ASP A 39 -0.44 10.66 1.68
C ASP A 39 -1.40 11.31 0.70
N GLY A 40 -0.97 12.38 0.04
CA GLY A 40 -1.84 13.05 -0.93
C GLY A 40 -2.17 12.14 -2.11
N ILE A 41 -1.19 11.39 -2.58
CA ILE A 41 -1.39 10.47 -3.68
C ILE A 41 -2.37 9.37 -3.29
N LEU A 42 -2.20 8.81 -2.10
CA LEU A 42 -3.09 7.74 -1.64
C LEU A 42 -4.52 8.24 -1.46
N GLU A 43 -4.70 9.46 -1.00
CA GLU A 43 -6.04 10.02 -0.85
C GLU A 43 -6.70 10.16 -2.21
N GLU A 44 -5.97 10.58 -3.22
CA GLU A 44 -6.53 10.69 -4.55
C GLU A 44 -6.94 9.34 -5.10
N ILE A 45 -6.06 8.36 -4.96
CA ILE A 45 -6.36 7.02 -5.47
C ILE A 45 -7.58 6.45 -4.75
N ALA A 46 -7.64 6.66 -3.44
CA ALA A 46 -8.76 6.14 -2.65
C ALA A 46 -10.08 6.75 -3.11
N SER A 47 -10.09 8.05 -3.37
CA SER A 47 -11.31 8.71 -3.80
C SER A 47 -11.78 8.20 -5.14
N GLU A 48 -10.85 7.88 -6.02
CA GLU A 48 -11.21 7.46 -7.37
C GLU A 48 -11.53 5.98 -7.46
N SER A 49 -11.20 5.20 -6.43
CA SER A 49 -11.26 3.76 -6.51
C SER A 49 -12.14 3.12 -5.46
N VAL A 50 -12.98 3.89 -4.84
CA VAL A 50 -13.71 3.46 -3.65
C VAL A 50 -14.48 2.16 -3.86
N ASP A 51 -14.93 1.87 -5.04
CA ASP A 51 -15.74 0.69 -5.28
C ASP A 51 -14.96 -0.59 -5.49
N PHE A 52 -13.68 -0.50 -5.80
CA PHE A 52 -12.96 -1.72 -6.14
C PHE A 52 -11.57 -1.84 -5.53
N LEU A 53 -11.15 -0.87 -4.77
CA LEU A 53 -9.83 -0.91 -4.14
C LEU A 53 -9.92 -0.25 -2.78
N LYS A 54 -9.41 -0.91 -1.78
CA LYS A 54 -9.31 -0.30 -0.46
C LYS A 54 -7.92 0.29 -0.34
N VAL A 55 -7.79 1.46 0.21
CA VAL A 55 -6.49 2.10 0.40
C VAL A 55 -6.25 2.27 1.89
N ALA A 56 -5.16 1.75 2.37
CA ALA A 56 -4.85 1.79 3.79
C ALA A 56 -3.51 2.45 4.03
N ARG A 57 -3.31 3.01 5.21
CA ARG A 57 -2.06 3.63 5.59
C ARG A 57 -1.58 3.07 6.90
N VAL A 58 -0.29 2.80 6.98
CA VAL A 58 0.34 2.34 8.20
C VAL A 58 1.36 3.38 8.61
N LYS A 59 1.24 3.87 9.84
CA LYS A 59 2.23 4.79 10.37
C LYS A 59 3.25 3.96 11.12
N LEU A 60 4.42 3.78 10.53
CA LEU A 60 5.43 2.90 11.08
C LEU A 60 5.94 3.35 12.45
N ASP A 61 5.87 4.64 12.72
CA ASP A 61 6.26 5.14 14.03
C ASP A 61 5.26 4.74 15.10
N HIS A 62 4.01 4.40 14.73
CA HIS A 62 3.01 3.95 15.68
C HIS A 62 2.88 2.43 15.66
N SER A 63 3.26 1.79 14.56
CA SER A 63 3.11 0.34 14.42
C SER A 63 4.38 -0.27 13.87
N PRO A 64 5.47 -0.21 14.64
CA PRO A 64 6.77 -0.64 14.13
C PRO A 64 6.85 -2.11 13.80
N ASN A 65 6.06 -2.95 14.46
CA ASN A 65 6.11 -4.38 14.17
C ASN A 65 5.62 -4.71 12.77
N LEU A 66 4.73 -3.89 12.23
CA LEU A 66 4.28 -4.13 10.85
C LEU A 66 5.45 -3.93 9.88
N GLY A 67 6.32 -2.98 10.16
CA GLY A 67 7.49 -2.80 9.33
C GLY A 67 8.42 -4.01 9.41
N LEU A 68 8.56 -4.59 10.60
CA LEU A 68 9.39 -5.76 10.76
C LEU A 68 8.78 -6.97 10.10
N TRP A 69 7.50 -7.18 10.27
CA TRP A 69 6.81 -8.35 9.73
C TRP A 69 6.87 -8.39 8.21
N TYR A 70 6.84 -7.23 7.57
CA TYR A 70 6.82 -7.17 6.12
C TYR A 70 8.16 -6.73 5.52
N GLY A 71 9.20 -6.65 6.35
CA GLY A 71 10.53 -6.36 5.85
C GLY A 71 10.67 -5.00 5.21
N ILE A 72 9.98 -3.99 5.76
CA ILE A 72 10.01 -2.65 5.19
C ILE A 72 11.36 -2.02 5.48
N ARG A 73 12.09 -1.66 4.42
CA ARG A 73 13.38 -1.05 4.59
C ARG A 73 13.45 0.37 4.09
N CYS A 74 12.54 0.76 3.24
CA CYS A 74 12.51 2.11 2.71
C CYS A 74 11.25 2.79 3.12
N ILE A 75 11.27 4.08 3.23
CA ILE A 75 10.10 4.87 3.55
C ILE A 75 9.98 5.94 2.49
N PRO A 76 8.87 5.99 1.80
CA PRO A 76 7.69 5.13 1.97
C PRO A 76 7.79 3.83 1.18
N THR A 77 6.99 2.87 1.52
CA THR A 77 6.85 1.63 0.76
C THR A 77 5.37 1.39 0.55
N ILE A 78 5.00 0.91 -0.62
CA ILE A 78 3.62 0.57 -0.90
C ILE A 78 3.55 -0.89 -1.24
N LEU A 79 2.64 -1.60 -0.60
CA LEU A 79 2.39 -3.00 -0.92
C LEU A 79 0.93 -3.15 -1.33
N CYS A 80 0.67 -4.00 -2.29
CA CYS A 80 -0.71 -4.29 -2.67
C CYS A 80 -1.01 -5.74 -2.35
N PHE A 81 -2.09 -5.95 -1.63
CA PHE A 81 -2.52 -7.28 -1.21
C PHE A 81 -3.79 -7.66 -1.96
N VAL A 82 -3.84 -8.87 -2.46
CA VAL A 82 -5.04 -9.40 -3.09
C VAL A 82 -5.33 -10.74 -2.43
N ASP A 83 -6.49 -10.87 -1.85
CA ASP A 83 -6.89 -12.09 -1.14
C ASP A 83 -5.87 -12.46 -0.06
N GLY A 84 -5.36 -11.46 0.62
CA GLY A 84 -4.42 -11.67 1.71
C GLY A 84 -2.99 -11.91 1.27
N GLU A 85 -2.71 -11.86 -0.02
CA GLU A 85 -1.37 -12.13 -0.50
C GLU A 85 -0.74 -10.89 -1.09
N GLU A 86 0.50 -10.64 -0.72
CA GLU A 86 1.23 -9.50 -1.24
C GLU A 86 1.55 -9.74 -2.72
N ARG A 87 1.13 -8.81 -3.57
CA ARG A 87 1.33 -8.97 -5.00
C ARG A 87 2.30 -7.99 -5.60
N ILE A 88 2.35 -6.78 -5.10
CA ILE A 88 3.18 -5.73 -5.65
C ILE A 88 3.85 -4.98 -4.54
N GLY A 89 5.11 -4.59 -4.75
CA GLY A 89 5.80 -3.72 -3.83
C GLY A 89 6.42 -2.57 -4.61
N ILE A 90 6.24 -1.34 -4.12
CA ILE A 90 6.86 -0.16 -4.69
C ILE A 90 7.65 0.48 -3.56
N PHE A 91 8.95 0.65 -3.74
CA PHE A 91 9.81 1.07 -2.66
C PHE A 91 10.37 2.45 -2.92
N GLY A 92 10.24 3.32 -1.95
CA GLY A 92 10.76 4.68 -2.06
C GLY A 92 9.77 5.62 -2.73
N THR A 93 10.27 6.76 -3.15
CA THR A 93 9.44 7.79 -3.75
C THR A 93 8.82 7.30 -5.06
N THR A 94 7.59 7.63 -5.28
CA THR A 94 6.88 7.18 -6.46
C THR A 94 5.87 8.24 -6.89
N SER A 95 5.09 7.97 -7.90
CA SER A 95 4.07 8.89 -8.40
C SER A 95 2.74 8.15 -8.51
N LYS A 96 1.68 8.91 -8.61
CA LYS A 96 0.36 8.32 -8.80
C LYS A 96 0.33 7.49 -10.06
N GLU A 97 0.93 7.98 -11.14
CA GLU A 97 0.94 7.24 -12.40
C GLU A 97 1.67 5.91 -12.28
N ALA A 98 2.78 5.89 -11.55
CA ALA A 98 3.52 4.66 -11.38
C ALA A 98 2.71 3.63 -10.59
N ILE A 99 2.02 4.09 -9.56
CA ILE A 99 1.19 3.21 -8.76
C ILE A 99 0.05 2.65 -9.59
N LEU A 100 -0.63 3.51 -10.34
CA LEU A 100 -1.75 3.08 -11.16
C LEU A 100 -1.31 2.09 -12.24
N SER A 101 -0.13 2.31 -12.80
CA SER A 101 0.41 1.41 -13.79
C SER A 101 0.61 0.02 -13.22
N GLN A 102 1.13 -0.07 -12.01
CA GLN A 102 1.33 -1.36 -11.36
C GLN A 102 -0.01 -2.02 -11.01
N LEU A 103 -0.96 -1.24 -10.55
CA LEU A 103 -2.27 -1.79 -10.22
C LEU A 103 -2.97 -2.33 -11.46
N ASN A 104 -2.79 -1.68 -12.59
CA ASN A 104 -3.40 -2.16 -13.82
C ASN A 104 -2.89 -3.54 -14.21
N LEU A 105 -1.64 -3.84 -13.91
CA LEU A 105 -1.10 -5.15 -14.21
C LEU A 105 -1.84 -6.23 -13.43
N ILE A 106 -2.19 -5.93 -12.19
CA ILE A 106 -2.92 -6.90 -11.40
C ILE A 106 -4.35 -7.03 -11.89
N PHE A 107 -4.99 -5.89 -12.11
CA PHE A 107 -6.42 -5.93 -12.44
C PHE A 107 -6.70 -6.45 -13.83
N SER A 108 -5.78 -6.28 -14.77
CA SER A 108 -6.06 -6.76 -16.10
C SER A 108 -5.66 -8.19 -16.27
N SER A 109 -4.82 -8.76 -15.43
CA SER A 109 -4.46 -10.07 -15.62
C SER A 109 -4.34 -10.71 -14.34
N LEU A 110 -5.32 -11.34 -13.90
CA LEU A 110 -5.29 -11.87 -12.65
C LEU A 110 -4.22 -12.75 -12.34
N HIS A 111 -3.50 -13.28 -13.23
CA HIS A 111 -2.51 -14.14 -12.79
C HIS A 111 -1.25 -13.61 -13.21
N VAL A 112 -1.03 -12.49 -13.11
CA VAL A 112 0.11 -11.96 -13.46
C VAL A 112 1.23 -12.32 -12.73
N PRO A 113 2.14 -12.50 -13.08
CA PRO A 113 3.23 -12.95 -12.46
C PRO A 113 3.90 -11.97 -11.83
N GLU A 114 4.36 -11.69 -11.30
CA GLU A 114 4.92 -10.90 -10.66
C GLU A 114 6.06 -10.36 -10.81
N PRO A 115 6.55 -9.80 -10.75
CA PRO A 115 7.50 -9.13 -11.00
C PRO A 115 8.41 -8.90 -10.08
N ALA A 116 9.06 -8.91 -9.92
CA ALA A 116 9.91 -8.86 -9.13
C ALA A 116 10.45 -7.82 -8.69
N SER A 117 10.46 -7.25 -8.37
CA SER A 117 10.84 -6.21 -7.96
C SER A 117 11.99 -6.10 -7.41
N LEU A 118 12.69 -5.95 -7.44
CA LEU A 118 13.80 -5.90 -6.94
C LEU A 118 14.08 -4.78 -6.36
N ASN A 119 13.89 -4.20 -5.94
CA ASN A 119 14.08 -3.16 -5.46
C ASN A 119 14.80 -2.84 -4.50
N GLN A 120 15.18 -2.10 -4.33
CA GLN A 120 15.93 -1.78 -3.45
C GLN A 120 15.86 -0.42 -3.22
N CYS A 121 15.89 0.21 -2.28
CA CYS A 121 15.82 1.60 -2.05
C CYS A 121 17.13 2.23 -2.07
#